data_26bc7cc57be5d1dae745609e34623595
#
_entry.id   26bc7cc57be5d1dae745609e34623595
#
_cell.length_a   1.000
_cell.length_b   1.000
_cell.length_c   1.000
_cell.angle_alpha   90.00
_cell.angle_beta   90.00
_cell.angle_gamma   90.00
#
_symmetry.space_group_name_H-M   'P 1'
#
loop_
_entity.id
_entity.type
_entity.pdbx_description
1 polymer ?
#
loop_
_entity_poly.entity_id
_entity_poly.type
_entity_poly.pdbx_seq_one_letter_code
_entity_poly.pdbx_strand_id
1 'polypeptide(L)'
;AFASHNAMTLAFVAELFAGADYELQRLHGMGEGAHDALVALFPPPRPVRVYAPVGTHRDLLAYLVRRLLENGANSSFVHQFSDPDVSPEQLAVDPRSIASPVTPTIATGLGLFDPLRRNSRGYDLGEPGVPEALVAAIGAARRSDRVAAPIVGGVAREGAGAPVHNPATG
;
A
#
# COMPACT_ATOMS: atom_id res chain seq x y z
N ALA A 1 -6.58 4.42 -15.23
CA ALA A 1 -7.82 4.94 -14.65
C ALA A 1 -7.58 5.37 -13.20
N PHE A 2 -8.23 6.43 -12.76
CA PHE A 2 -8.13 6.95 -11.39
C PHE A 2 -9.52 7.09 -10.79
N ALA A 3 -9.75 6.44 -9.66
CA ALA A 3 -11.01 6.48 -8.94
C ALA A 3 -10.82 7.27 -7.63
N SER A 4 -11.51 8.40 -7.50
CA SER A 4 -11.47 9.22 -6.28
C SER A 4 -12.69 10.12 -6.20
N HIS A 5 -13.08 10.48 -4.97
CA HIS A 5 -14.07 11.53 -4.68
C HIS A 5 -13.42 12.73 -3.94
N ASN A 6 -12.11 12.69 -3.73
CA ASN A 6 -11.35 13.75 -3.09
C ASN A 6 -10.86 14.74 -4.16
N ALA A 7 -11.31 16.00 -4.10
CA ALA A 7 -11.02 17.02 -5.10
C ALA A 7 -9.52 17.31 -5.21
N MET A 8 -8.77 17.30 -4.11
CA MET A 8 -7.33 17.50 -4.12
C MET A 8 -6.62 16.36 -4.88
N THR A 9 -6.99 15.09 -4.62
CA THR A 9 -6.47 13.94 -5.37
C THR A 9 -6.78 14.06 -6.87
N LEU A 10 -7.99 14.46 -7.22
CA LEU A 10 -8.40 14.65 -8.60
C LEU A 10 -7.59 15.76 -9.28
N ALA A 11 -7.37 16.89 -8.61
CA ALA A 11 -6.55 17.98 -9.10
C ALA A 11 -5.09 17.55 -9.29
N PHE A 12 -4.50 16.82 -8.35
CA PHE A 12 -3.16 16.24 -8.49
C PHE A 12 -3.05 15.33 -9.72
N VAL A 13 -4.04 14.47 -9.94
CA VAL A 13 -4.06 13.60 -11.13
C VAL A 13 -4.11 14.43 -12.41
N ALA A 14 -4.95 15.48 -12.45
CA ALA A 14 -5.08 16.33 -13.62
C ALA A 14 -3.77 17.06 -13.94
N GLU A 15 -3.06 17.57 -12.94
CA GLU A 15 -1.78 18.26 -13.11
C GLU A 15 -0.65 17.29 -13.51
N LEU A 16 -0.48 16.20 -12.78
CA LEU A 16 0.62 15.25 -13.01
C LEU A 16 0.49 14.51 -14.35
N PHE A 17 -0.72 14.29 -14.82
CA PHE A 17 -1.01 13.56 -16.05
C PHE A 17 -1.61 14.44 -17.15
N ALA A 18 -1.33 15.74 -17.14
CA ALA A 18 -1.88 16.69 -18.10
C ALA A 18 -1.68 16.28 -19.57
N GLY A 19 -0.53 15.68 -19.88
CA GLY A 19 -0.18 15.20 -21.24
C GLY A 19 -0.52 13.73 -21.52
N ALA A 20 -1.04 13.00 -20.54
CA ALA A 20 -1.29 11.57 -20.67
C ALA A 20 -2.76 11.27 -20.97
N ASP A 21 -3.01 10.10 -21.54
CA ASP A 21 -4.37 9.58 -21.72
C ASP A 21 -4.80 8.77 -20.50
N TYR A 22 -5.88 9.21 -19.85
CA TYR A 22 -6.44 8.55 -18.68
C TYR A 22 -7.95 8.77 -18.55
N GLU A 23 -8.57 7.91 -17.77
CA GLU A 23 -9.99 7.97 -17.43
C GLU A 23 -10.14 8.24 -15.92
N LEU A 24 -11.11 9.05 -15.56
CA LEU A 24 -11.56 9.26 -14.20
C LEU A 24 -12.72 8.32 -13.87
N GLN A 25 -12.83 7.90 -12.60
CA GLN A 25 -13.90 7.03 -12.18
C GLN A 25 -14.56 7.56 -10.91
N ARG A 26 -15.87 7.49 -10.85
CA ARG A 26 -16.63 7.81 -9.64
C ARG A 26 -17.76 6.80 -9.38
N LEU A 27 -18.14 6.67 -8.14
CA LEU A 27 -19.31 5.90 -7.75
C LEU A 27 -20.58 6.70 -8.07
N HIS A 28 -21.61 6.03 -8.55
CA HIS A 28 -22.92 6.62 -8.76
C HIS A 28 -23.44 7.26 -7.47
N GLY A 29 -23.89 8.50 -7.56
CA GLY A 29 -24.37 9.27 -6.42
C GLY A 29 -23.30 9.92 -5.54
N MET A 30 -22.00 9.82 -5.93
CA MET A 30 -20.91 10.45 -5.18
C MET A 30 -19.97 11.24 -6.11
N GLY A 31 -19.46 12.38 -5.61
CA GLY A 31 -18.41 13.15 -6.24
C GLY A 31 -18.77 13.82 -7.58
N GLU A 32 -20.04 13.95 -7.91
CA GLU A 32 -20.50 14.49 -9.20
C GLU A 32 -19.97 15.91 -9.44
N GLY A 33 -20.26 16.83 -8.54
CA GLY A 33 -19.81 18.21 -8.68
C GLY A 33 -18.29 18.37 -8.72
N ALA A 34 -17.52 17.54 -7.98
CA ALA A 34 -16.06 17.57 -8.03
C ALA A 34 -15.52 17.12 -9.39
N HIS A 35 -16.10 16.07 -9.98
CA HIS A 35 -15.70 15.59 -11.30
C HIS A 35 -16.11 16.57 -12.41
N ASP A 36 -17.31 17.16 -12.34
CA ASP A 36 -17.77 18.13 -13.30
C ASP A 36 -16.90 19.40 -13.28
N ALA A 37 -16.58 19.89 -12.09
CA ALA A 37 -15.66 21.01 -11.92
C ALA A 37 -14.26 20.71 -12.48
N LEU A 38 -13.74 19.51 -12.23
CA LEU A 38 -12.44 19.10 -12.73
C LEU A 38 -12.41 19.08 -14.26
N VAL A 39 -13.41 18.47 -14.88
CA VAL A 39 -13.51 18.40 -16.35
C VAL A 39 -13.60 19.80 -16.97
N ALA A 40 -14.29 20.73 -16.29
CA ALA A 40 -14.39 22.11 -16.76
C ALA A 40 -13.08 22.90 -16.61
N LEU A 41 -12.32 22.67 -15.53
CA LEU A 41 -11.12 23.42 -15.18
C LEU A 41 -9.86 22.92 -15.89
N PHE A 42 -9.80 21.64 -16.29
CA PHE A 42 -8.61 21.00 -16.85
C PHE A 42 -8.85 20.46 -18.25
N PRO A 43 -8.81 21.32 -19.28
CA PRO A 43 -8.94 20.89 -20.69
C PRO A 43 -7.67 20.15 -21.17
N PRO A 44 -7.79 19.19 -22.13
CA PRO A 44 -9.03 18.71 -22.71
C PRO A 44 -9.83 17.83 -21.72
N PRO A 45 -11.17 17.78 -21.86
CA PRO A 45 -12.01 17.01 -20.94
C PRO A 45 -11.64 15.53 -20.96
N ARG A 46 -11.51 14.95 -19.78
CA ARG A 46 -11.22 13.52 -19.61
C ARG A 46 -12.52 12.73 -19.46
N PRO A 47 -12.58 11.48 -19.97
CA PRO A 47 -13.74 10.64 -19.77
C PRO A 47 -13.93 10.33 -18.28
N VAL A 48 -15.16 10.44 -17.81
CA VAL A 48 -15.56 10.08 -16.44
C VAL A 48 -16.46 8.85 -16.51
N ARG A 49 -15.98 7.73 -15.99
CA ARG A 49 -16.76 6.50 -15.89
C ARG A 49 -17.50 6.49 -14.55
N VAL A 50 -18.80 6.31 -14.63
CA VAL A 50 -19.65 6.14 -13.43
C VAL A 50 -19.89 4.65 -13.24
N TYR A 51 -19.58 4.13 -12.05
CA TYR A 51 -19.86 2.74 -11.70
C TYR A 51 -20.86 2.66 -10.54
N ALA A 52 -21.63 1.58 -10.52
CA ALA A 52 -22.57 1.28 -9.47
C ALA A 52 -22.57 -0.23 -9.18
N PRO A 53 -22.67 -0.66 -7.92
CA PRO A 53 -22.91 -2.04 -7.61
C PRO A 53 -24.30 -2.45 -8.06
N VAL A 54 -24.42 -3.65 -8.63
CA VAL A 54 -25.71 -4.23 -9.05
C VAL A 54 -25.90 -5.55 -8.32
N GLY A 55 -27.06 -5.73 -7.70
CA GLY A 55 -27.37 -6.95 -6.96
C GLY A 55 -28.62 -6.78 -6.09
N THR A 56 -28.96 -7.82 -5.34
CA THR A 56 -30.04 -7.75 -4.37
C THR A 56 -29.61 -6.92 -3.14
N HIS A 57 -30.56 -6.39 -2.37
CA HIS A 57 -30.24 -5.67 -1.14
C HIS A 57 -29.41 -6.51 -0.15
N ARG A 58 -29.61 -7.82 -0.14
CA ARG A 58 -28.86 -8.76 0.71
C ARG A 58 -27.37 -8.81 0.30
N ASP A 59 -27.10 -8.85 -0.98
CA ASP A 59 -25.74 -8.92 -1.51
C ASP A 59 -25.01 -7.58 -1.37
N LEU A 60 -25.76 -6.48 -1.50
CA LEU A 60 -25.23 -5.13 -1.47
C LEU A 60 -25.15 -4.52 -0.07
N LEU A 61 -25.77 -5.11 0.94
CA LEU A 61 -25.86 -4.51 2.27
C LEU A 61 -24.49 -4.17 2.85
N ALA A 62 -23.56 -5.11 2.82
CA ALA A 62 -22.19 -4.89 3.34
C ALA A 62 -21.44 -3.81 2.57
N TYR A 63 -21.63 -3.73 1.25
CA TYR A 63 -21.07 -2.69 0.41
C TYR A 63 -21.62 -1.32 0.76
N LEU A 64 -22.94 -1.20 0.86
CA LEU A 64 -23.62 0.08 1.14
C LEU A 64 -23.31 0.59 2.54
N VAL A 65 -23.32 -0.29 3.55
CA VAL A 65 -22.97 0.08 4.93
C VAL A 65 -21.54 0.62 5.00
N ARG A 66 -20.58 -0.01 4.31
CA ARG A 66 -19.20 0.48 4.28
C ARG A 66 -19.10 1.85 3.62
N ARG A 67 -19.82 2.08 2.51
CA ARG A 67 -19.85 3.41 1.87
C ARG A 67 -20.49 4.47 2.78
N LEU A 68 -21.57 4.12 3.47
CA LEU A 68 -22.23 5.02 4.40
C LEU A 68 -21.30 5.42 5.56
N LEU A 69 -20.61 4.44 6.15
CA LEU A 69 -19.65 4.69 7.23
C LEU A 69 -18.45 5.52 6.75
N GLU A 70 -17.95 5.25 5.56
CA GLU A 70 -16.86 6.02 4.95
C GLU A 70 -17.25 7.49 4.75
N ASN A 71 -18.44 7.74 4.23
CA ASN A 71 -18.92 9.10 3.97
C ASN A 71 -19.32 9.84 5.26
N GLY A 72 -19.76 9.12 6.28
CA GLY A 72 -20.17 9.69 7.57
C GLY A 72 -19.00 9.93 8.54
N ALA A 73 -17.80 9.48 8.23
CA ALA A 73 -16.64 9.74 9.09
C ALA A 73 -16.26 11.22 9.04
N ASN A 74 -16.08 11.86 10.20
CA ASN A 74 -15.71 13.28 10.31
C ASN A 74 -14.42 13.63 9.57
N SER A 75 -13.51 12.67 9.41
CA SER A 75 -12.25 12.82 8.68
C SER A 75 -12.38 12.58 7.17
N SER A 76 -13.55 12.17 6.69
CA SER A 76 -13.73 11.95 5.25
C SER A 76 -13.81 13.27 4.50
N PHE A 77 -13.20 13.32 3.32
CA PHE A 77 -13.28 14.50 2.46
C PHE A 77 -14.73 14.86 2.11
N VAL A 78 -15.58 13.88 1.85
CA VAL A 78 -17.00 14.10 1.50
C VAL A 78 -17.76 14.76 2.64
N HIS A 79 -17.51 14.35 3.88
CA HIS A 79 -18.11 14.97 5.06
C HIS A 79 -17.63 16.42 5.24
N GLN A 80 -16.32 16.62 5.24
CA GLN A 80 -15.71 17.94 5.38
C GLN A 80 -16.09 18.91 4.26
N PHE A 81 -16.22 18.43 3.04
CA PHE A 81 -16.66 19.23 1.89
C PHE A 81 -18.11 19.74 2.05
N SER A 82 -18.93 19.01 2.78
CA SER A 82 -20.34 19.38 3.03
C SER A 82 -20.50 20.25 4.27
N ASP A 83 -19.45 20.47 5.03
CA ASP A 83 -19.45 21.26 6.25
C ASP A 83 -19.18 22.75 5.92
N PRO A 84 -20.14 23.66 6.18
CA PRO A 84 -19.98 25.08 5.88
C PRO A 84 -18.88 25.77 6.70
N ASP A 85 -18.47 25.17 7.81
CA ASP A 85 -17.40 25.71 8.68
C ASP A 85 -15.99 25.30 8.22
N VAL A 86 -15.87 24.43 7.23
CA VAL A 86 -14.58 23.98 6.66
C VAL A 86 -14.25 24.77 5.39
N SER A 87 -13.16 25.51 5.43
CA SER A 87 -12.75 26.32 4.27
C SER A 87 -12.08 25.46 3.17
N PRO A 88 -12.08 25.92 1.91
CA PRO A 88 -11.38 25.23 0.83
C PRO A 88 -9.88 25.05 1.09
N GLU A 89 -9.24 26.01 1.78
CA GLU A 89 -7.82 25.94 2.12
C GLU A 89 -7.53 24.83 3.12
N GLN A 90 -8.45 24.58 4.06
CA GLN A 90 -8.33 23.46 5.00
C GLN A 90 -8.47 22.10 4.29
N LEU A 91 -9.27 22.03 3.23
CA LEU A 91 -9.41 20.83 2.42
C LEU A 91 -8.23 20.58 1.49
N ALA A 92 -7.50 21.63 1.12
CA ALA A 92 -6.36 21.59 0.20
C ALA A 92 -5.00 21.43 0.89
N VAL A 93 -4.98 21.07 2.18
CA VAL A 93 -3.73 20.89 2.93
C VAL A 93 -2.99 19.63 2.44
N ASP A 94 -1.70 19.79 2.15
CA ASP A 94 -0.83 18.66 1.79
C ASP A 94 -0.79 17.64 2.94
N PRO A 95 -1.23 16.37 2.71
CA PRO A 95 -1.25 15.35 3.75
C PRO A 95 0.14 15.08 4.36
N ARG A 96 1.22 15.34 3.63
CA ARG A 96 2.60 15.23 4.16
C ARG A 96 2.90 16.26 5.24
N SER A 97 2.26 17.44 5.19
CA SER A 97 2.42 18.48 6.21
C SER A 97 1.67 18.16 7.51
N ILE A 98 0.60 17.34 7.40
CA ILE A 98 -0.20 16.90 8.55
C ILE A 98 0.40 15.65 9.18
N ALA A 99 1.14 14.86 8.41
CA ALA A 99 1.80 13.65 8.90
C ALA A 99 2.91 14.04 9.90
N SER A 100 2.52 14.22 11.15
CA SER A 100 3.48 14.28 12.25
C SER A 100 4.29 12.99 12.28
N PRO A 101 5.58 13.05 12.68
CA PRO A 101 6.35 11.85 12.98
C PRO A 101 5.71 11.15 14.19
N VAL A 102 4.67 10.38 13.92
CA VAL A 102 4.04 9.54 14.93
C VAL A 102 4.91 8.33 15.12
N THR A 103 5.42 8.13 16.34
CA THR A 103 6.05 6.86 16.68
C THR A 103 4.99 5.77 16.51
N PRO A 104 5.20 4.78 15.63
CA PRO A 104 4.21 3.74 15.42
C PRO A 104 3.92 3.02 16.71
N THR A 105 2.67 3.03 17.17
CA THR A 105 2.21 2.26 18.33
C THR A 105 1.96 0.79 18.00
N ILE A 106 1.83 0.49 16.70
CA ILE A 106 1.64 -0.88 16.21
C ILE A 106 3.02 -1.45 15.87
N ALA A 107 3.35 -2.58 16.46
CA ALA A 107 4.60 -3.28 16.17
C ALA A 107 4.67 -3.67 14.70
N THR A 108 5.84 -3.51 14.11
CA THR A 108 6.10 -4.03 12.76
C THR A 108 6.09 -5.55 12.76
N GLY A 109 5.85 -6.18 11.59
CA GLY A 109 5.93 -7.64 11.48
C GLY A 109 7.24 -8.24 11.98
N LEU A 110 8.35 -7.50 11.86
CA LEU A 110 9.67 -7.90 12.37
C LEU A 110 9.71 -7.95 13.90
N GLY A 111 9.13 -6.94 14.56
CA GLY A 111 9.18 -6.75 16.00
C GLY A 111 7.95 -7.26 16.74
N LEU A 112 7.03 -7.98 16.08
CA LEU A 112 5.76 -8.40 16.67
C LEU A 112 5.91 -9.23 17.95
N PHE A 113 7.00 -9.95 18.09
CA PHE A 113 7.30 -10.82 19.24
C PHE A 113 8.53 -10.40 20.04
N ASP A 114 9.01 -9.17 19.83
CA ASP A 114 10.11 -8.64 20.66
C ASP A 114 9.70 -8.59 22.15
N PRO A 115 10.61 -8.86 23.09
CA PRO A 115 12.02 -9.25 22.92
C PRO A 115 12.25 -10.76 22.77
N LEU A 116 11.21 -11.59 22.76
CA LEU A 116 11.34 -13.05 22.80
C LEU A 116 11.98 -13.63 21.53
N ARG A 117 11.58 -13.13 20.38
CA ARG A 117 12.14 -13.50 19.09
C ARG A 117 11.87 -12.42 18.06
N ARG A 118 12.68 -12.39 17.02
CA ARG A 118 12.48 -11.53 15.87
C ARG A 118 12.01 -12.33 14.66
N ASN A 119 10.99 -11.85 13.98
CA ASN A 119 10.50 -12.48 12.76
C ASN A 119 11.48 -12.29 11.60
N SER A 120 11.43 -13.20 10.62
CA SER A 120 12.10 -13.00 9.35
C SER A 120 11.53 -11.77 8.64
N ARG A 121 12.41 -10.98 8.02
CA ARG A 121 12.00 -9.82 7.20
C ARG A 121 11.20 -10.25 5.97
N GLY A 122 11.47 -11.44 5.43
CA GLY A 122 10.97 -11.83 4.12
C GLY A 122 11.64 -11.05 2.98
N TYR A 123 11.21 -11.33 1.77
CA TYR A 123 11.63 -10.60 0.57
C TYR A 123 10.40 -10.31 -0.28
N ASP A 124 10.18 -9.05 -0.62
CA ASP A 124 9.20 -8.67 -1.62
C ASP A 124 9.84 -8.78 -3.00
N LEU A 125 9.51 -9.85 -3.70
CA LEU A 125 10.08 -10.10 -5.05
C LEU A 125 9.51 -9.16 -6.12
N GLY A 126 8.47 -8.37 -5.80
CA GLY A 126 7.94 -7.33 -6.67
C GLY A 126 8.69 -6.00 -6.53
N GLU A 127 9.52 -5.83 -5.51
CA GLU A 127 10.31 -4.62 -5.30
C GLU A 127 11.54 -4.64 -6.22
N PRO A 128 11.78 -3.57 -7.02
CA PRO A 128 12.95 -3.48 -7.89
C PRO A 128 14.27 -3.65 -7.12
N GLY A 129 15.15 -4.51 -7.64
CA GLY A 129 16.47 -4.79 -7.06
C GLY A 129 16.49 -5.91 -6.00
N VAL A 130 15.34 -6.29 -5.42
CA VAL A 130 15.29 -7.38 -4.43
C VAL A 130 15.58 -8.75 -5.04
N PRO A 131 15.03 -9.13 -6.21
CA PRO A 131 15.37 -10.40 -6.85
C PRO A 131 16.85 -10.53 -7.17
N GLU A 132 17.48 -9.51 -7.71
CA GLU A 132 18.89 -9.48 -8.07
C GLU A 132 19.77 -9.63 -6.83
N ALA A 133 19.46 -8.88 -5.77
CA ALA A 133 20.18 -8.98 -4.50
C ALA A 133 20.05 -10.36 -3.87
N LEU A 134 18.87 -10.98 -3.94
CA LEU A 134 18.63 -12.32 -3.44
C LEU A 134 19.41 -13.37 -4.22
N VAL A 135 19.41 -13.29 -5.55
CA VAL A 135 20.19 -14.19 -6.42
C VAL A 135 21.69 -14.07 -6.13
N ALA A 136 22.18 -12.86 -5.96
CA ALA A 136 23.58 -12.61 -5.60
C ALA A 136 23.94 -13.23 -4.23
N ALA A 137 23.06 -13.05 -3.23
CA ALA A 137 23.26 -13.62 -1.90
C ALA A 137 23.25 -15.15 -1.90
N ILE A 138 22.33 -15.78 -2.65
CA ILE A 138 22.28 -17.24 -2.85
C ILE A 138 23.56 -17.72 -3.54
N GLY A 139 24.03 -17.04 -4.57
CA GLY A 139 25.26 -17.36 -5.27
C GLY A 139 26.50 -17.26 -4.37
N ALA A 140 26.57 -16.26 -3.51
CA ALA A 140 27.64 -16.14 -2.51
C ALA A 140 27.59 -17.26 -1.48
N ALA A 141 26.39 -17.58 -0.96
CA ALA A 141 26.21 -18.65 0.00
C ALA A 141 26.54 -20.05 -0.56
N ARG A 142 26.36 -20.26 -1.87
CA ARG A 142 26.73 -21.52 -2.54
C ARG A 142 28.21 -21.70 -2.68
N ARG A 143 29.00 -20.62 -2.75
CA ARG A 143 30.45 -20.65 -2.87
C ARG A 143 31.16 -20.74 -1.51
N SER A 144 30.46 -20.61 -0.42
CA SER A 144 31.06 -20.72 0.91
C SER A 144 31.09 -22.17 1.36
N ASP A 145 32.27 -22.58 1.88
CA ASP A 145 32.38 -23.85 2.56
C ASP A 145 31.52 -23.84 3.82
N ARG A 146 30.72 -24.88 4.00
CA ARG A 146 29.84 -25.00 5.14
C ARG A 146 30.30 -26.13 6.03
N VAL A 147 30.48 -25.81 7.29
CA VAL A 147 30.78 -26.79 8.33
C VAL A 147 29.54 -26.92 9.21
N ALA A 148 29.02 -28.14 9.33
CA ALA A 148 27.99 -28.46 10.32
C ALA A 148 28.65 -29.12 11.52
N ALA A 149 28.41 -28.58 12.70
CA ALA A 149 28.93 -29.14 13.94
C ALA A 149 27.79 -29.28 14.98
N PRO A 150 27.85 -30.27 15.88
CA PRO A 150 26.92 -30.35 16.98
C PRO A 150 26.99 -29.11 17.87
N ILE A 151 25.84 -28.59 18.27
CA ILE A 151 25.73 -27.45 19.17
C ILE A 151 25.22 -28.00 20.53
N VAL A 152 26.06 -27.92 21.55
CA VAL A 152 25.73 -28.39 22.93
C VAL A 152 25.88 -27.23 23.90
N GLY A 153 24.78 -26.89 24.57
CA GLY A 153 24.77 -25.75 25.49
C GLY A 153 25.04 -24.41 24.81
N GLY A 154 24.60 -24.24 23.50
CA GLY A 154 24.83 -23.01 22.71
C GLY A 154 26.23 -22.88 22.12
N VAL A 155 27.12 -23.87 22.31
CA VAL A 155 28.49 -23.86 21.81
C VAL A 155 28.70 -24.95 20.77
N ALA A 156 29.24 -24.58 19.60
CA ALA A 156 29.63 -25.54 18.56
C ALA A 156 30.79 -26.42 19.10
N ARG A 157 30.68 -27.73 18.91
CA ARG A 157 31.69 -28.70 19.34
C ARG A 157 32.56 -29.10 18.13
N GLU A 158 33.84 -28.99 18.28
CA GLU A 158 34.78 -29.51 17.29
C GLU A 158 34.89 -31.04 17.42
N GLY A 159 35.14 -31.70 16.33
CA GLY A 159 35.34 -33.16 16.27
C GLY A 159 35.86 -33.58 14.90
N ALA A 160 36.14 -34.88 14.73
CA ALA A 160 36.50 -35.44 13.46
C ALA A 160 35.33 -35.26 12.45
N GLY A 161 35.50 -34.38 11.49
CA GLY A 161 34.50 -34.14 10.42
C GLY A 161 34.51 -35.27 9.40
N ALA A 162 33.31 -35.54 8.85
CA ALA A 162 33.18 -36.36 7.66
C ALA A 162 32.69 -35.46 6.50
N PRO A 163 33.22 -35.64 5.28
CA PRO A 163 32.75 -34.90 4.14
C PRO A 163 31.30 -35.25 3.84
N VAL A 164 30.47 -34.24 3.52
CA VAL A 164 29.07 -34.39 3.10
C VAL A 164 28.98 -33.95 1.67
N HIS A 165 28.43 -34.80 0.83
CA HIS A 165 28.27 -34.54 -0.59
C HIS A 165 26.86 -34.10 -0.92
N ASN A 166 26.74 -33.24 -1.93
CA ASN A 166 25.43 -32.85 -2.44
C ASN A 166 24.77 -34.06 -3.15
N PRO A 167 23.60 -34.53 -2.71
CA PRO A 167 22.99 -35.73 -3.29
C PRO A 167 22.57 -35.56 -4.77
N ALA A 168 22.50 -34.33 -5.27
CA ALA A 168 22.14 -34.07 -6.67
C ALA A 168 23.34 -34.04 -7.62
N THR A 169 24.55 -33.82 -7.11
CA THR A 169 25.75 -33.65 -7.95
C THR A 169 26.91 -34.58 -7.57
N GLY A 170 26.78 -35.32 -6.48
CA GLY A 170 27.83 -36.16 -5.92
C GLY A 170 28.73 -35.36 -4.98
#